data_620d218edff1e7bbcfc3c38391b070ad
#
_entry.id   620d218edff1e7bbcfc3c38391b070ad
#
_cell.length_a   1.000
_cell.length_b   1.000
_cell.length_c   1.000
_cell.angle_alpha   90.00
_cell.angle_beta   90.00
_cell.angle_gamma   90.00
#
_symmetry.space_group_name_H-M   'P 1'
#
loop_
_entity.id
_entity.type
_entity.pdbx_description
1 polymer ?
#
loop_
_entity_poly.entity_id
_entity_poly.type
_entity_poly.pdbx_seq_one_letter_code
_entity_poly.pdbx_strand_id
1 'polypeptide(L)'
;PLLQALAEQLGPWTVNGPVRHVAQSALRDRQQQRQQRERLLAASQRLEELLRRHGWPPAGGSALFQRLVDPRCAALHDYLARRGILTRQFEQPASLRLGLPADEAAWARLDAALLGFKEPAHA
;
A
#
# COMPACT_ATOMS: atom_id res chain seq x y z
N PRO A 1 16.81 -32.79 -4.09
CA PRO A 1 15.87 -33.71 -4.74
C PRO A 1 14.45 -33.62 -4.15
N LEU A 2 14.22 -33.93 -2.84
CA LEU A 2 12.86 -33.98 -2.29
C LEU A 2 12.17 -32.60 -2.27
N LEU A 3 12.84 -31.56 -1.78
CA LEU A 3 12.30 -30.21 -1.74
C LEU A 3 11.99 -29.66 -3.13
N GLN A 4 12.81 -29.98 -4.11
CA GLN A 4 12.59 -29.57 -5.49
C GLN A 4 11.35 -30.28 -6.08
N ALA A 5 11.22 -31.59 -5.88
CA ALA A 5 10.07 -32.35 -6.33
C ALA A 5 8.75 -31.88 -5.65
N LEU A 6 8.79 -31.52 -4.36
CA LEU A 6 7.68 -30.93 -3.66
C LEU A 6 7.31 -29.54 -4.21
N ALA A 7 8.30 -28.68 -4.49
CA ALA A 7 8.06 -27.36 -5.05
C ALA A 7 7.43 -27.45 -6.45
N GLU A 8 7.87 -28.38 -7.28
CA GLU A 8 7.31 -28.65 -8.62
C GLU A 8 5.85 -29.11 -8.55
N GLN A 9 5.51 -29.99 -7.59
CA GLN A 9 4.15 -30.48 -7.42
C GLN A 9 3.20 -29.45 -6.77
N LEU A 10 3.68 -28.68 -5.79
CA LEU A 10 2.87 -27.76 -5.03
C LEU A 10 2.72 -26.38 -5.70
N GLY A 11 3.60 -26.05 -6.64
CA GLY A 11 3.64 -24.77 -7.31
C GLY A 11 4.11 -23.61 -6.41
N PRO A 12 4.24 -22.39 -6.96
CA PRO A 12 4.85 -21.25 -6.27
C PRO A 12 4.00 -20.67 -5.11
N TRP A 13 2.71 -21.02 -5.03
CA TRP A 13 1.76 -20.45 -4.06
C TRP A 13 1.07 -21.56 -3.27
N THR A 14 1.84 -22.27 -2.49
CA THR A 14 1.33 -23.41 -1.70
C THR A 14 0.40 -22.96 -0.58
N VAL A 15 -0.82 -23.49 -0.57
CA VAL A 15 -1.80 -23.27 0.50
C VAL A 15 -1.95 -24.56 1.31
N ASN A 16 -1.44 -24.55 2.55
CA ASN A 16 -1.55 -25.72 3.44
C ASN A 16 -2.98 -25.91 4.00
N GLY A 17 -3.22 -27.08 4.65
CA GLY A 17 -4.54 -27.43 5.19
C GLY A 17 -5.10 -26.43 6.19
N PRO A 18 -4.36 -25.98 7.22
CA PRO A 18 -4.80 -24.96 8.18
C PRO A 18 -5.17 -23.63 7.51
N VAL A 19 -4.36 -23.14 6.58
CA VAL A 19 -4.65 -21.89 5.84
C VAL A 19 -5.90 -22.04 4.98
N ARG A 20 -6.11 -23.21 4.35
CA ARG A 20 -7.31 -23.50 3.57
C ARG A 20 -8.57 -23.47 4.43
N HIS A 21 -8.52 -24.02 5.65
CA HIS A 21 -9.62 -24.00 6.61
C HIS A 21 -9.98 -22.56 7.03
N VAL A 22 -9.00 -21.76 7.41
CA VAL A 22 -9.18 -20.34 7.78
C VAL A 22 -9.74 -19.55 6.60
N ALA A 23 -9.19 -19.73 5.40
CA ALA A 23 -9.66 -19.03 4.20
C ALA A 23 -11.12 -19.36 3.89
N GLN A 24 -11.53 -20.64 4.00
CA GLN A 24 -12.93 -21.03 3.80
C GLN A 24 -13.87 -20.35 4.80
N SER A 25 -13.48 -20.27 6.08
CA SER A 25 -14.25 -19.59 7.12
C SER A 25 -14.38 -18.09 6.82
N ALA A 26 -13.28 -17.42 6.49
CA ALA A 26 -13.26 -16.00 6.15
C ALA A 26 -14.09 -15.69 4.88
N LEU A 27 -14.04 -16.56 3.86
CA LEU A 27 -14.81 -16.40 2.62
C LEU A 27 -16.32 -16.64 2.80
N ARG A 28 -16.74 -17.37 3.84
CA ARG A 28 -18.16 -17.57 4.18
C ARG A 28 -18.72 -16.46 5.04
N ASP A 29 -17.89 -15.72 5.76
CA ASP A 29 -18.31 -14.62 6.64
C ASP A 29 -18.61 -13.35 5.85
N ARG A 30 -19.84 -13.28 5.30
CA ARG A 30 -20.32 -12.15 4.51
C ARG A 30 -20.43 -10.85 5.30
N GLN A 31 -20.64 -10.93 6.62
CA GLN A 31 -20.72 -9.75 7.47
C GLN A 31 -19.35 -9.11 7.64
N GLN A 32 -18.33 -9.91 7.99
CA GLN A 32 -16.96 -9.44 8.09
C GLN A 32 -16.42 -8.88 6.77
N GLN A 33 -16.74 -9.53 5.64
CA GLN A 33 -16.35 -9.01 4.33
C GLN A 33 -16.93 -7.62 4.04
N ARG A 34 -18.21 -7.38 4.37
CA ARG A 34 -18.84 -6.06 4.20
C ARG A 34 -18.19 -5.02 5.09
N GLN A 35 -18.03 -5.31 6.38
CA GLN A 35 -17.38 -4.41 7.34
C GLN A 35 -15.95 -4.07 6.94
N GLN A 36 -15.18 -5.07 6.51
CA GLN A 36 -13.81 -4.84 6.06
C GLN A 36 -13.76 -3.99 4.80
N ARG A 37 -14.66 -4.22 3.85
CA ARG A 37 -14.77 -3.41 2.64
C ARG A 37 -15.07 -1.94 2.97
N GLU A 38 -16.01 -1.68 3.86
CA GLU A 38 -16.37 -0.32 4.31
C GLU A 38 -15.17 0.38 4.98
N ARG A 39 -14.46 -0.32 5.87
CA ARG A 39 -13.25 0.21 6.51
C ARG A 39 -12.16 0.55 5.50
N LEU A 40 -11.91 -0.33 4.53
CA LEU A 40 -10.91 -0.11 3.49
C LEU A 40 -11.28 1.07 2.59
N LEU A 41 -12.54 1.22 2.21
CA LEU A 41 -13.00 2.35 1.41
C LEU A 41 -12.85 3.67 2.16
N ALA A 42 -13.25 3.72 3.44
CA ALA A 42 -13.08 4.91 4.27
C ALA A 42 -11.59 5.28 4.46
N ALA A 43 -10.73 4.30 4.71
CA ALA A 43 -9.29 4.52 4.82
C ALA A 43 -8.67 4.98 3.50
N SER A 44 -9.14 4.45 2.37
CA SER A 44 -8.68 4.87 1.04
C SER A 44 -9.07 6.31 0.73
N GLN A 45 -10.28 6.73 1.07
CA GLN A 45 -10.71 8.13 0.94
C GLN A 45 -9.89 9.05 1.84
N ARG A 46 -9.65 8.66 3.09
CA ARG A 46 -8.79 9.41 4.02
C ARG A 46 -7.37 9.59 3.45
N LEU A 47 -6.80 8.55 2.84
CA LEU A 47 -5.48 8.64 2.21
C LEU A 47 -5.50 9.59 1.00
N GLU A 48 -6.51 9.52 0.16
CA GLU A 48 -6.67 10.44 -0.97
C GLU A 48 -6.76 11.89 -0.51
N GLU A 49 -7.57 12.19 0.50
CA GLU A 49 -7.72 13.53 1.07
C GLU A 49 -6.42 14.04 1.69
N LEU A 50 -5.71 13.16 2.42
CA LEU A 50 -4.39 13.47 2.98
C LEU A 50 -3.40 13.86 1.89
N LEU A 51 -3.29 13.06 0.86
CA LEU A 51 -2.39 13.31 -0.26
C LEU A 51 -2.73 14.61 -1.00
N ARG A 52 -4.02 14.86 -1.26
CA ARG A 52 -4.48 16.11 -1.89
C ARG A 52 -4.13 17.35 -1.06
N ARG A 53 -4.31 17.30 0.25
CA ARG A 53 -3.95 18.42 1.17
C ARG A 53 -2.47 18.80 1.08
N HIS A 54 -1.60 17.84 0.83
CA HIS A 54 -0.15 18.06 0.70
C HIS A 54 0.32 18.30 -0.73
N GLY A 55 -0.59 18.55 -1.68
CA GLY A 55 -0.23 18.83 -3.08
C GLY A 55 0.16 17.60 -3.90
N TRP A 56 -0.26 16.40 -3.48
CA TRP A 56 -0.02 15.13 -4.14
C TRP A 56 -1.34 14.49 -4.61
N PRO A 57 -2.05 15.08 -5.57
CA PRO A 57 -3.33 14.54 -6.02
C PRO A 57 -3.12 13.15 -6.65
N PRO A 58 -3.82 12.10 -6.17
CA PRO A 58 -3.71 10.78 -6.78
C PRO A 58 -4.24 10.77 -8.21
N ALA A 59 -3.53 10.08 -9.09
CA ALA A 59 -3.94 9.82 -10.47
C ALA A 59 -4.88 8.59 -10.57
N GLY A 60 -5.10 7.89 -9.44
CA GLY A 60 -5.97 6.74 -9.33
C GLY A 60 -5.54 5.85 -8.16
N GLY A 61 -6.30 4.80 -7.92
CA GLY A 61 -6.04 3.92 -6.79
C GLY A 61 -7.01 2.74 -6.71
N SER A 62 -7.01 2.10 -5.57
CA SER A 62 -7.96 1.08 -5.17
C SER A 62 -8.30 1.26 -3.69
N ALA A 63 -9.17 0.41 -3.15
CA ALA A 63 -9.44 0.42 -1.71
C ALA A 63 -8.20 0.13 -0.83
N LEU A 64 -7.08 -0.29 -1.41
CA LEU A 64 -5.87 -0.70 -0.69
C LEU A 64 -4.69 0.27 -0.86
N PHE A 65 -4.70 1.13 -1.86
CA PHE A 65 -3.60 2.05 -2.15
C PHE A 65 -4.04 3.22 -3.04
N GLN A 66 -3.26 4.31 -2.98
CA GLN A 66 -3.32 5.41 -3.92
C GLN A 66 -2.06 5.46 -4.80
N ARG A 67 -2.22 5.90 -6.05
CA ARG A 67 -1.12 6.05 -7.01
C ARG A 67 -0.94 7.52 -7.37
N LEU A 68 0.26 8.01 -7.17
CA LEU A 68 0.73 9.32 -7.63
C LEU A 68 1.44 9.16 -8.97
N VAL A 69 1.28 10.13 -9.87
CA VAL A 69 2.05 10.22 -11.11
C VAL A 69 2.64 11.63 -11.17
N ASP A 70 3.92 11.74 -10.89
CA ASP A 70 4.62 13.03 -10.78
C ASP A 70 6.12 12.78 -10.96
N PRO A 71 6.87 13.65 -11.67
CA PRO A 71 8.33 13.53 -11.80
C PRO A 71 9.06 13.50 -10.45
N ARG A 72 8.51 14.10 -9.41
CA ARG A 72 9.07 14.14 -8.05
C ARG A 72 8.88 12.85 -7.25
N CYS A 73 8.19 11.85 -7.82
CA CYS A 73 7.89 10.59 -7.10
C CYS A 73 9.15 9.87 -6.60
N ALA A 74 10.26 9.91 -7.34
CA ALA A 74 11.52 9.32 -6.91
C ALA A 74 12.07 10.00 -5.64
N ALA A 75 12.12 11.33 -5.64
CA ALA A 75 12.58 12.10 -4.48
C ALA A 75 11.68 11.91 -3.26
N LEU A 76 10.35 11.86 -3.47
CA LEU A 76 9.40 11.57 -2.41
C LEU A 76 9.58 10.15 -1.85
N HIS A 77 9.81 9.17 -2.71
CA HIS A 77 10.08 7.79 -2.31
C HIS A 77 11.28 7.70 -1.36
N ASP A 78 12.42 8.25 -1.77
CA ASP A 78 13.65 8.26 -0.98
C ASP A 78 13.47 8.99 0.35
N TYR A 79 12.78 10.12 0.31
CA TYR A 79 12.49 10.91 1.50
C TYR A 79 11.63 10.16 2.51
N LEU A 80 10.58 9.48 2.05
CA LEU A 80 9.69 8.66 2.87
C LEU A 80 10.39 7.41 3.40
N ALA A 81 11.19 6.73 2.56
CA ALA A 81 11.95 5.55 2.94
C ALA A 81 12.92 5.82 4.10
N ARG A 82 13.63 6.96 4.07
CA ARG A 82 14.51 7.41 5.17
C ARG A 82 13.77 7.65 6.49
N ARG A 83 12.44 7.77 6.45
CA ARG A 83 11.55 7.95 7.61
C ARG A 83 10.79 6.68 7.98
N GLY A 84 11.21 5.54 7.41
CA GLY A 84 10.58 4.24 7.66
C GLY A 84 9.18 4.10 7.05
N ILE A 85 8.86 4.92 6.03
CA ILE A 85 7.60 4.83 5.29
C ILE A 85 7.89 4.19 3.93
N LEU A 86 7.57 2.92 3.80
CA LEU A 86 7.80 2.17 2.56
C LEU A 86 6.69 2.46 1.55
N THR A 87 7.11 2.75 0.33
CA THR A 87 6.24 2.97 -0.83
C THR A 87 6.74 2.13 -1.99
N ARG A 88 5.95 1.99 -3.05
CA ARG A 88 6.38 1.29 -4.25
C ARG A 88 6.54 2.27 -5.40
N GLN A 89 7.78 2.44 -5.84
CA GLN A 89 8.15 3.29 -6.96
C GLN A 89 8.06 2.52 -8.29
N PHE A 90 7.71 3.26 -9.36
CA PHE A 90 7.76 2.82 -10.75
C PHE A 90 8.43 3.91 -11.57
N GLU A 91 9.27 3.50 -12.53
CA GLU A 91 10.06 4.43 -13.33
C GLU A 91 9.30 4.98 -14.52
N GLN A 92 8.47 4.16 -15.16
CA GLN A 92 7.76 4.50 -16.39
C GLN A 92 6.27 4.12 -16.33
N PRO A 93 5.37 5.12 -16.26
CA PRO A 93 5.65 6.53 -15.97
C PRO A 93 6.12 6.71 -14.53
N ALA A 94 6.90 7.77 -14.28
CA ALA A 94 7.36 8.10 -12.93
C ALA A 94 6.16 8.18 -11.97
N SER A 95 6.07 7.21 -11.08
CA SER A 95 4.92 7.09 -10.20
C SER A 95 5.24 6.40 -8.89
N LEU A 96 4.41 6.67 -7.89
CA LEU A 96 4.56 6.14 -6.54
C LEU A 96 3.23 5.56 -6.06
N ARG A 97 3.28 4.36 -5.50
CA ARG A 97 2.11 3.75 -4.87
C ARG A 97 2.28 3.74 -3.36
N LEU A 98 1.31 4.35 -2.67
CA LEU A 98 1.22 4.39 -1.22
C LEU A 98 0.10 3.47 -0.76
N GLY A 99 0.42 2.54 0.15
CA GLY A 99 -0.57 1.71 0.84
C GLY A 99 -1.23 2.46 1.99
N LEU A 100 -2.26 1.85 2.56
CA LEU A 100 -2.96 2.40 3.73
C LEU A 100 -2.08 2.31 4.98
N PRO A 101 -1.94 3.38 5.79
CA PRO A 101 -1.35 3.30 7.12
C PRO A 101 -2.12 2.33 8.02
N ALA A 102 -1.40 1.58 8.86
CA ALA A 102 -1.98 0.52 9.67
C ALA A 102 -2.76 1.03 10.90
N ASP A 103 -2.34 2.15 11.47
CA ASP A 103 -2.86 2.72 12.70
C ASP A 103 -2.73 4.25 12.72
N GLU A 104 -3.29 4.90 13.73
CA GLU A 104 -3.27 6.36 13.84
C GLU A 104 -1.86 6.94 13.97
N ALA A 105 -0.93 6.23 14.58
CA ALA A 105 0.47 6.66 14.66
C ALA A 105 1.13 6.66 13.26
N ALA A 106 0.83 5.66 12.44
CA ALA A 106 1.29 5.61 11.05
C ALA A 106 0.65 6.71 10.18
N TRP A 107 -0.63 7.05 10.41
CA TRP A 107 -1.30 8.18 9.76
C TRP A 107 -0.63 9.51 10.12
N ALA A 108 -0.40 9.77 11.42
CA ALA A 108 0.27 10.99 11.89
C ALA A 108 1.71 11.09 11.35
N ARG A 109 2.44 9.98 11.30
CA ARG A 109 3.79 9.94 10.74
C ARG A 109 3.80 10.25 9.25
N LEU A 110 2.85 9.72 8.48
CA LEU A 110 2.73 10.02 7.05
C LEU A 110 2.38 11.50 6.83
N ASP A 111 1.43 12.05 7.58
CA ASP A 111 1.01 13.45 7.52
C ASP A 111 2.20 14.38 7.80
N ALA A 112 2.94 14.16 8.89
CA ALA A 112 4.11 14.92 9.25
C ALA A 112 5.24 14.81 8.20
N ALA A 113 5.44 13.64 7.63
CA ALA A 113 6.43 13.44 6.59
C ALA A 113 6.06 14.18 5.30
N LEU A 114 4.81 14.13 4.87
CA LEU A 114 4.34 14.88 3.69
C LEU A 114 4.43 16.39 3.89
N LEU A 115 4.09 16.89 5.08
CA LEU A 115 4.24 18.31 5.44
C LEU A 115 5.70 18.77 5.37
N GLY A 116 6.63 17.94 5.81
CA GLY A 116 8.07 18.24 5.84
C GLY A 116 8.81 18.00 4.51
N PHE A 117 8.14 17.48 3.49
CA PHE A 117 8.78 17.24 2.19
C PHE A 117 9.05 18.57 1.49
N LYS A 118 10.33 18.83 1.22
CA LYS A 118 10.77 19.94 0.37
C LYS A 118 11.38 19.36 -0.88
N GLU A 119 10.99 19.88 -2.03
CA GLU A 119 11.58 19.50 -3.30
C GLU A 119 13.09 19.77 -3.26
N PRO A 120 13.96 18.80 -3.61
CA PRO A 120 15.38 19.08 -3.75
C PRO A 120 15.54 20.14 -4.85
N ALA A 121 16.30 21.19 -4.52
CA ALA A 121 16.65 22.20 -5.53
C ALA A 121 17.31 21.50 -6.72
N HIS A 122 16.77 21.73 -7.93
CA HIS A 122 17.42 21.24 -9.13
C HIS A 122 18.79 21.94 -9.23
N ALA A 123 19.84 21.14 -9.08
CA ALA A 123 21.21 21.58 -9.37
C ALA A 123 21.45 21.54 -10.88
#